data_f7e5598ea049bca04c5c67cca7c5a4b2
#
_entry.id   f7e5598ea049bca04c5c67cca7c5a4b2
#
_cell.length_a   1.000
_cell.length_b   1.000
_cell.length_c   1.000
_cell.angle_alpha   90.00
_cell.angle_beta   90.00
_cell.angle_gamma   90.00
#
_symmetry.space_group_name_H-M   'P 1'
#
loop_
_entity.id
_entity.type
_entity.pdbx_description
1 polymer ?
#
loop_
_entity_poly.entity_id
_entity_poly.type
_entity_poly.pdbx_seq_one_letter_code
_entity_poly.pdbx_strand_id
1 'polypeptide(L)'
;MGEERAVSLDRRYVRSADYLARDIQGQTVLIPLSGGIGVRDEPAYSLNPTGAAVWRALDGGASLGEVAGALAAAYGGERAAIERDVLALVTQLVAHGMVHGADA
;
A
#
# COMPACT_ATOMS: atom_id res chain seq x y z
N MET A 1 8.24 18.87 -14.23
CA MET A 1 8.40 18.94 -13.38
C MET A 1 8.01 18.15 -12.50
N GLY A 2 7.99 17.44 -12.21
CA GLY A 2 7.74 16.58 -11.37
C GLY A 2 7.07 16.90 -10.20
N GLU A 3 6.01 17.30 -10.27
CA GLU A 3 5.39 17.54 -9.17
C GLU A 3 4.85 16.36 -8.64
N GLU A 4 5.26 15.80 -7.62
CA GLU A 4 4.70 14.72 -7.00
C GLU A 4 3.48 15.07 -6.36
N ARG A 5 2.36 14.49 -6.66
CA ARG A 5 1.16 14.71 -5.98
C ARG A 5 1.16 14.03 -4.71
N ALA A 6 0.79 14.64 -3.67
CA ALA A 6 0.69 14.02 -2.34
C ALA A 6 -0.35 12.96 -2.39
N VAL A 7 -0.18 11.92 -1.62
CA VAL A 7 -1.17 10.87 -1.46
C VAL A 7 -2.36 11.47 -0.72
N SER A 8 -3.56 11.19 -1.17
CA SER A 8 -4.73 11.77 -0.55
C SER A 8 -5.86 10.78 -0.43
N LEU A 9 -6.78 11.03 0.49
CA LEU A 9 -7.86 10.11 0.79
C LEU A 9 -8.88 9.99 -0.35
N ASP A 10 -8.99 10.96 -1.20
CA ASP A 10 -9.98 10.94 -2.25
C ASP A 10 -9.45 10.34 -3.53
N ARG A 11 -8.22 9.87 -3.55
CA ARG A 11 -7.65 9.30 -4.74
C ARG A 11 -7.64 7.79 -4.66
N ARG A 12 -7.58 7.13 -5.80
CA ARG A 12 -7.52 5.68 -5.87
C ARG A 12 -6.13 5.27 -6.27
N TYR A 13 -5.69 4.15 -5.74
CA TYR A 13 -4.34 3.64 -5.98
C TYR A 13 -4.41 2.17 -6.31
N VAL A 14 -3.41 1.69 -7.04
CA VAL A 14 -3.36 0.30 -7.44
C VAL A 14 -1.96 -0.25 -7.19
N ARG A 15 -1.88 -1.51 -6.84
CA ARG A 15 -0.63 -2.18 -6.55
C ARG A 15 0.16 -2.34 -7.85
N SER A 16 1.46 -2.23 -7.78
CA SER A 16 2.31 -2.47 -8.92
C SER A 16 2.31 -3.96 -9.23
N ALA A 17 2.22 -4.31 -10.48
CA ALA A 17 2.28 -5.70 -10.89
C ALA A 17 3.67 -6.29 -10.72
N ASP A 18 4.65 -5.48 -10.42
CA ASP A 18 6.01 -5.94 -10.23
C ASP A 18 6.30 -6.45 -8.84
N TYR A 19 5.32 -6.48 -7.96
CA TYR A 19 5.52 -6.96 -6.60
C TYR A 19 4.51 -8.03 -6.26
N LEU A 20 4.94 -9.00 -5.48
CA LEU A 20 4.08 -10.08 -5.03
C LEU A 20 4.03 -10.09 -3.52
N ALA A 21 2.88 -10.25 -2.96
CA ALA A 21 2.73 -10.34 -1.51
C ALA A 21 2.74 -11.79 -1.09
N ARG A 22 3.58 -12.13 -0.12
CA ARG A 22 3.64 -13.48 0.41
C ARG A 22 3.53 -13.46 1.91
N ASP A 23 2.81 -14.41 2.46
CA ASP A 23 2.68 -14.51 3.90
C ASP A 23 3.77 -15.43 4.40
N ILE A 24 4.62 -14.91 5.24
CA ILE A 24 5.71 -15.68 5.83
C ILE A 24 5.66 -15.52 7.32
N GLN A 25 5.35 -16.58 8.00
CA GLN A 25 5.31 -16.62 9.46
C GLN A 25 4.49 -15.50 10.05
N GLY A 26 3.32 -15.32 9.53
CA GLY A 26 2.41 -14.33 10.08
C GLY A 26 2.62 -12.92 9.59
N GLN A 27 3.59 -12.70 8.73
CA GLN A 27 3.81 -11.38 8.20
C GLN A 27 3.65 -11.42 6.71
N THR A 28 3.17 -10.35 6.13
CA THR A 28 3.04 -10.23 4.70
C THR A 28 4.25 -9.47 4.16
N VAL A 29 4.94 -10.05 3.22
CA VAL A 29 6.17 -9.49 2.70
C VAL A 29 5.98 -9.20 1.23
N LEU A 30 6.39 -8.02 0.78
CA LEU A 30 6.30 -7.65 -0.62
C LEU A 30 7.63 -7.94 -1.30
N ILE A 31 7.58 -8.74 -2.33
CA ILE A 31 8.78 -9.22 -3.00
C ILE A 31 8.79 -8.74 -4.44
N PRO A 32 9.83 -8.09 -4.90
CA PRO A 32 9.89 -7.64 -6.28
C PRO A 32 10.01 -8.82 -7.22
N LEU A 33 9.25 -8.81 -8.30
CA LEU A 33 9.29 -9.87 -9.25
C LEU A 33 10.28 -9.63 -10.38
N SER A 34 10.55 -8.39 -10.71
CA SER A 34 11.42 -8.11 -11.78
C SER A 34 12.73 -7.68 -11.32
N GLY A 35 13.49 -8.20 -10.80
CA GLY A 35 14.71 -7.74 -10.36
C GLY A 35 15.83 -8.22 -11.11
N GLY A 36 15.80 -9.30 -11.56
CA GLY A 36 16.89 -9.88 -12.21
C GLY A 36 17.95 -10.30 -11.25
N ILE A 37 18.96 -10.89 -11.74
CA ILE A 37 19.97 -11.42 -10.91
C ILE A 37 20.84 -10.40 -10.29
N GLY A 38 21.07 -10.53 -9.05
CA GLY A 38 21.97 -9.69 -8.31
C GLY A 38 21.62 -8.28 -8.22
N VAL A 39 20.43 -7.99 -8.39
CA VAL A 39 20.07 -6.72 -8.44
C VAL A 39 20.05 -5.95 -7.28
N ARG A 40 19.42 -6.27 -6.31
CA ARG A 40 19.30 -5.48 -5.24
C ARG A 40 19.49 -6.06 -4.00
N ASP A 41 20.06 -5.45 -3.11
CA ASP A 41 20.17 -5.89 -1.80
C ASP A 41 19.12 -5.32 -0.97
N GLU A 42 18.11 -4.73 -1.49
CA GLU A 42 17.11 -4.14 -0.68
C GLU A 42 16.35 -5.16 0.04
N PRO A 43 16.09 -5.03 1.27
CA PRO A 43 15.31 -5.98 2.05
C PRO A 43 13.89 -5.93 1.55
N ALA A 44 13.20 -7.01 1.66
CA ALA A 44 11.82 -7.06 1.31
C ALA A 44 11.01 -6.17 2.24
N TYR A 45 9.96 -5.59 1.76
CA TYR A 45 9.13 -4.70 2.56
C TYR A 45 8.11 -5.54 3.29
N SER A 46 8.05 -5.38 4.61
CA SER A 46 7.17 -6.18 5.44
C SER A 46 5.97 -5.40 5.87
N LEU A 47 4.80 -5.99 5.86
CA LEU A 47 3.58 -5.35 6.28
C LEU A 47 3.00 -6.07 7.48
N ASN A 48 2.53 -5.31 8.44
CA ASN A 48 1.80 -5.90 9.56
C ASN A 48 0.40 -6.26 9.06
N PRO A 49 -0.44 -6.89 9.87
CA PRO A 49 -1.75 -7.33 9.38
C PRO A 49 -2.63 -6.20 8.84
N THR A 50 -2.59 -5.04 9.46
CA THR A 50 -3.36 -3.90 8.99
C THR A 50 -2.81 -3.43 7.66
N GLY A 51 -1.51 -3.35 7.53
CA GLY A 51 -0.88 -2.95 6.28
C GLY A 51 -1.20 -3.93 5.17
N ALA A 52 -1.25 -5.22 5.48
CA ALA A 52 -1.58 -6.23 4.51
C ALA A 52 -3.02 -6.05 4.03
N ALA A 53 -3.94 -5.70 4.93
CA ALA A 53 -5.31 -5.45 4.55
C ALA A 53 -5.41 -4.24 3.61
N VAL A 54 -4.64 -3.20 3.88
CA VAL A 54 -4.60 -2.03 3.02
C VAL A 54 -4.08 -2.44 1.64
N TRP A 55 -3.00 -3.19 1.61
CA TRP A 55 -2.37 -3.62 0.36
C TRP A 55 -3.39 -4.36 -0.49
N ARG A 56 -4.13 -5.28 0.10
CA ARG A 56 -5.08 -6.07 -0.63
C ARG A 56 -6.25 -5.25 -1.16
N ALA A 57 -6.55 -4.14 -0.52
CA ALA A 57 -7.64 -3.27 -0.92
C ALA A 57 -7.25 -2.29 -2.03
N LEU A 58 -5.98 -2.19 -2.38
CA LEU A 58 -5.52 -1.24 -3.37
C LEU A 58 -5.63 -1.80 -4.77
N ASP A 59 -6.85 -1.91 -5.26
CA ASP A 59 -7.10 -2.48 -6.54
C ASP A 59 -7.59 -1.45 -7.56
N GLY A 60 -7.54 -0.18 -7.22
CA GLY A 60 -7.96 0.87 -8.11
C GLY A 60 -9.45 1.16 -8.06
N GLY A 61 -10.21 0.38 -7.32
CA GLY A 61 -11.65 0.55 -7.27
C GLY A 61 -12.16 1.39 -6.13
N ALA A 62 -11.38 1.55 -5.08
CA ALA A 62 -11.79 2.31 -3.91
C ALA A 62 -10.81 3.40 -3.61
N SER A 63 -11.28 4.53 -3.13
CA SER A 63 -10.39 5.60 -2.70
C SER A 63 -9.76 5.21 -1.38
N LEU A 64 -8.71 5.87 -0.98
CA LEU A 64 -8.10 5.57 0.31
C LEU A 64 -9.04 5.87 1.46
N GLY A 65 -9.91 6.84 1.31
CA GLY A 65 -10.90 7.12 2.33
C GLY A 65 -11.86 5.96 2.48
N GLU A 66 -12.23 5.34 1.37
CA GLU A 66 -13.11 4.18 1.42
C GLU A 66 -12.40 2.99 2.03
N VAL A 67 -11.10 2.82 1.76
CA VAL A 67 -10.31 1.77 2.36
C VAL A 67 -10.26 1.98 3.87
N ALA A 68 -10.00 3.21 4.30
CA ALA A 68 -9.90 3.51 5.73
C ALA A 68 -11.24 3.28 6.41
N GLY A 69 -12.34 3.64 5.75
CA GLY A 69 -13.66 3.41 6.31
C GLY A 69 -13.97 1.94 6.47
N ALA A 70 -13.57 1.13 5.50
CA ALA A 70 -13.77 -0.30 5.58
C ALA A 70 -12.95 -0.92 6.71
N LEU A 71 -11.73 -0.42 6.92
CA LEU A 71 -10.91 -0.92 8.00
C LEU A 71 -11.49 -0.53 9.35
N ALA A 72 -11.99 0.68 9.46
CA ALA A 72 -12.59 1.13 10.72
C ALA A 72 -13.82 0.27 11.03
N ALA A 73 -14.61 -0.07 10.04
CA ALA A 73 -15.77 -0.91 10.25
C ALA A 73 -15.38 -2.34 10.61
N ALA A 74 -14.32 -2.84 10.03
CA ALA A 74 -13.91 -4.22 10.27
C ALA A 74 -13.18 -4.42 11.58
N TYR A 75 -12.31 -3.49 11.94
CA TYR A 75 -11.48 -3.66 13.11
C TYR A 75 -11.83 -2.77 14.28
N GLY A 76 -12.66 -1.80 14.08
CA GLY A 76 -12.97 -0.82 15.11
C GLY A 76 -11.90 0.22 15.15
N GLY A 77 -11.97 1.16 15.97
CA GLY A 77 -10.97 2.19 16.11
C GLY A 77 -11.42 3.50 15.50
N GLU A 78 -10.64 4.54 15.74
CA GLU A 78 -10.98 5.81 15.32
C GLU A 78 -10.67 6.00 13.89
N ARG A 79 -11.64 6.44 13.12
CA ARG A 79 -11.47 6.58 11.69
C ARG A 79 -10.35 7.55 11.34
N ALA A 80 -10.22 8.64 12.07
CA ALA A 80 -9.18 9.62 11.80
C ALA A 80 -7.79 9.03 11.97
N ALA A 81 -7.61 8.17 12.96
CA ALA A 81 -6.32 7.54 13.17
C ALA A 81 -6.02 6.56 12.07
N ILE A 82 -7.04 5.82 11.63
CA ILE A 82 -6.85 4.86 10.56
C ILE A 82 -6.55 5.58 9.25
N GLU A 83 -7.21 6.69 9.00
CA GLU A 83 -6.95 7.47 7.80
C GLU A 83 -5.51 7.95 7.77
N ARG A 84 -5.01 8.37 8.92
CA ARG A 84 -3.65 8.84 9.01
C ARG A 84 -2.69 7.71 8.75
N ASP A 85 -2.95 6.53 9.29
CA ASP A 85 -2.08 5.38 9.10
C ASP A 85 -2.11 4.90 7.66
N VAL A 86 -3.27 4.91 7.02
CA VAL A 86 -3.39 4.51 5.64
C VAL A 86 -2.61 5.48 4.75
N LEU A 87 -2.74 6.78 5.00
CA LEU A 87 -2.00 7.76 4.22
C LEU A 87 -0.50 7.58 4.38
N ALA A 88 -0.06 7.33 5.59
CA ALA A 88 1.37 7.15 5.83
C ALA A 88 1.90 5.92 5.12
N LEU A 89 1.17 4.83 5.18
CA LEU A 89 1.60 3.61 4.56
C LEU A 89 1.62 3.76 3.03
N VAL A 90 0.56 4.29 2.45
CA VAL A 90 0.48 4.41 1.01
C VAL A 90 1.54 5.39 0.49
N THR A 91 1.83 6.44 1.25
CA THR A 91 2.90 7.36 0.89
C THR A 91 4.23 6.62 0.78
N GLN A 92 4.50 5.73 1.71
CA GLN A 92 5.72 4.96 1.66
C GLN A 92 5.71 3.98 0.49
N LEU A 93 4.60 3.34 0.23
CA LEU A 93 4.52 2.38 -0.85
C LEU A 93 4.68 3.08 -2.21
N VAL A 94 4.13 4.26 -2.36
CA VAL A 94 4.29 5.02 -3.59
C VAL A 94 5.75 5.45 -3.74
N ALA A 95 6.37 5.87 -2.66
CA ALA A 95 7.77 6.30 -2.71
C ALA A 95 8.70 5.17 -3.13
N HIS A 96 8.33 3.93 -2.81
CA HIS A 96 9.13 2.79 -3.18
C HIS A 96 8.70 2.16 -4.51
N GLY A 97 7.75 2.75 -5.20
CA GLY A 97 7.30 2.22 -6.48
C GLY A 97 6.43 0.99 -6.40
N MET A 98 5.94 0.67 -5.20
CA MET A 98 5.13 -0.52 -5.01
C MET A 98 3.66 -0.30 -5.31
N VAL A 99 3.23 0.95 -5.32
CA VAL A 99 1.85 1.34 -5.55
C VAL A 99 1.88 2.60 -6.41
N HIS A 100 0.90 2.80 -7.24
CA HIS A 100 0.84 4.02 -8.03
C HIS A 100 -0.62 4.46 -8.18
N GLY A 101 -0.83 5.68 -8.60
CA GLY A 101 -2.18 6.23 -8.74
C GLY A 101 -2.93 5.53 -9.84
N ALA A 102 -4.16 5.16 -9.57
CA ALA A 102 -4.95 4.45 -10.53
C ALA A 102 -5.45 5.36 -11.63
N ASP A 103 -5.58 6.61 -11.31
CA ASP A 103 -6.06 7.53 -12.26
C ASP A 103 -5.01 8.10 -13.10
N ALA A 104 -3.83 7.76 -13.02
CA ALA A 104 -2.75 8.39 -13.72
C ALA A 104 -2.63 8.02 -15.16
#